data_4408ee0fb9308ce11262a479aff37325
#
_entry.id   4408ee0fb9308ce11262a479aff37325
#
_cell.length_a   1.000
_cell.length_b   1.000
_cell.length_c   1.000
_cell.angle_alpha   90.00
_cell.angle_beta   90.00
_cell.angle_gamma   90.00
#
_symmetry.space_group_name_H-M   'P 1'
#
loop_
_entity.id
_entity.type
_entity.pdbx_description
1 polymer ?
#
loop_
_entity_poly.entity_id
_entity_poly.type
_entity_poly.pdbx_seq_one_letter_code
_entity_poly.pdbx_strand_id
1 'polypeptide(L)'
;MSARSVVLERDRDGTHKFVARFPGGRTVHFGRKGYSDYTIHKDPARMRRYLTRHRTRENWTRSGATTAGFWSRWLLWSRPSFRQALKQTEKVLGRRIIFRAK
;
A
#
# COMPACT_ATOMS: atom_id res chain seq x y z
N MET A 1 11.52 8.07 -16.08
CA MET A 1 11.87 9.30 -15.37
C MET A 1 11.61 9.15 -13.89
N SER A 2 12.64 9.31 -13.09
CA SER A 2 12.52 9.12 -11.65
C SER A 2 11.64 10.19 -11.00
N ALA A 3 11.47 11.36 -11.64
CA ALA A 3 10.64 12.42 -11.10
C ALA A 3 9.18 12.02 -10.92
N ARG A 4 8.73 10.99 -11.62
CA ARG A 4 7.35 10.50 -11.50
C ARG A 4 7.23 9.26 -10.63
N SER A 5 8.33 8.74 -10.15
CA SER A 5 8.32 7.55 -9.31
C SER A 5 7.89 7.88 -7.90
N VAL A 6 7.24 6.92 -7.25
CA VAL A 6 6.90 7.00 -5.83
C VAL A 6 7.94 6.17 -5.10
N VAL A 7 8.49 6.68 -4.01
CA VAL A 7 9.45 5.96 -3.19
C VAL A 7 8.71 5.35 -2.00
N LEU A 8 8.82 4.04 -1.87
CA LEU A 8 8.22 3.31 -0.77
C LEU A 8 9.30 2.88 0.21
N GLU A 9 9.10 3.18 1.49
CA GLU A 9 10.06 2.83 2.54
C GLU A 9 9.33 2.25 3.74
N ARG A 10 10.06 1.52 4.58
CA ARG A 10 9.53 1.14 5.88
C ARG A 10 9.42 2.39 6.73
N ASP A 11 8.28 2.55 7.39
CA ASP A 11 8.04 3.73 8.20
C ASP A 11 8.77 3.60 9.53
N ARG A 12 9.37 4.69 9.98
CA ARG A 12 10.11 4.73 11.24
C ARG A 12 9.39 5.50 12.32
N ASP A 13 8.11 5.83 12.09
CA ASP A 13 7.35 6.62 13.04
C ASP A 13 6.85 5.81 14.26
N GLY A 14 7.07 4.49 14.28
CA GLY A 14 6.65 3.64 15.38
C GLY A 14 5.22 3.16 15.30
N THR A 15 4.44 3.66 14.37
CA THR A 15 3.01 3.36 14.26
C THR A 15 2.66 2.64 12.96
N HIS A 16 3.22 3.08 11.84
CA HIS A 16 2.89 2.56 10.53
C HIS A 16 3.96 1.62 10.00
N LYS A 17 3.55 0.72 9.10
CA LYS A 17 4.47 -0.22 8.47
C LYS A 17 5.30 0.43 7.37
N PHE A 18 4.67 1.30 6.59
CA PHE A 18 5.29 1.86 5.39
C PHE A 18 4.91 3.32 5.21
N VAL A 19 5.74 4.02 4.45
CA VAL A 19 5.45 5.37 3.98
C VAL A 19 5.73 5.44 2.49
N ALA A 20 4.80 6.01 1.74
CA ALA A 20 4.96 6.27 0.32
C ALA A 20 5.24 7.76 0.14
N ARG A 21 6.33 8.07 -0.56
CA ARG A 21 6.76 9.46 -0.79
C ARG A 21 6.58 9.82 -2.25
N PHE A 22 5.72 10.77 -2.51
CA PHE A 22 5.42 11.21 -3.87
C PHE A 22 6.37 12.33 -4.29
N PRO A 23 6.62 12.49 -5.60
CA PRO A 23 7.29 13.68 -6.08
C PRO A 23 6.52 14.92 -5.62
N GLY A 24 7.23 15.94 -5.20
CA GLY A 24 6.59 17.15 -4.69
C GLY A 24 6.46 17.20 -3.19
N GLY A 25 6.77 16.10 -2.48
CA GLY A 25 6.87 16.09 -1.03
C GLY A 25 5.69 15.48 -0.27
N ARG A 26 4.59 15.15 -0.95
CA ARG A 26 3.48 14.51 -0.24
C ARG A 26 3.86 13.11 0.21
N THR A 27 3.48 12.76 1.43
CA THR A 27 3.72 11.43 1.99
C THR A 27 2.42 10.78 2.44
N VAL A 28 2.38 9.44 2.35
CA VAL A 28 1.24 8.65 2.80
C VAL A 28 1.78 7.56 3.73
N HIS A 29 1.41 7.62 5.00
CA HIS A 29 1.76 6.61 5.99
C HIS A 29 0.63 5.60 6.07
N PHE A 30 0.95 4.31 6.01
CA PHE A 30 -0.11 3.31 5.98
C PHE A 30 0.33 1.98 6.58
N GLY A 31 -0.66 1.12 6.87
CA GLY A 31 -0.43 -0.14 7.54
C GLY A 31 -0.13 0.09 9.01
N ARG A 32 -0.74 -0.69 9.90
CA ARG A 32 -0.50 -0.52 11.34
C ARG A 32 0.46 -1.57 11.83
N LYS A 33 1.50 -1.15 12.53
CA LYS A 33 2.46 -2.09 13.14
C LYS A 33 1.74 -2.97 14.14
N GLY A 34 2.14 -4.25 14.18
CA GLY A 34 1.53 -5.22 15.07
C GLY A 34 0.29 -5.89 14.52
N TYR A 35 -0.26 -5.40 13.42
CA TYR A 35 -1.42 -6.02 12.77
C TYR A 35 -0.99 -6.84 11.58
N SER A 36 -1.68 -7.95 11.33
CA SER A 36 -1.41 -8.81 10.19
C SER A 36 -2.06 -8.23 8.92
N ASP A 37 -1.63 -8.73 7.78
CA ASP A 37 -2.22 -8.40 6.49
C ASP A 37 -2.02 -9.58 5.54
N TYR A 38 -2.58 -9.49 4.32
CA TYR A 38 -2.57 -10.61 3.39
C TYR A 38 -1.16 -11.06 3.00
N THR A 39 -0.18 -10.17 3.02
CA THR A 39 1.20 -10.57 2.70
C THR A 39 1.84 -11.36 3.85
N ILE A 40 1.25 -11.34 5.03
CA ILE A 40 1.73 -12.05 6.21
C ILE A 40 0.95 -13.36 6.41
N HIS A 41 -0.37 -13.29 6.60
CA HIS A 41 -1.17 -14.49 6.89
C HIS A 41 -1.54 -15.29 5.65
N LYS A 42 -1.56 -14.66 4.48
CA LYS A 42 -1.83 -15.30 3.19
C LYS A 42 -3.18 -16.04 3.14
N ASP A 43 -4.15 -15.55 3.89
CA ASP A 43 -5.48 -16.15 4.00
C ASP A 43 -6.48 -15.40 3.14
N PRO A 44 -6.96 -15.99 2.01
CA PRO A 44 -7.88 -15.29 1.12
C PRO A 44 -9.20 -14.92 1.77
N ALA A 45 -9.68 -15.73 2.72
CA ALA A 45 -10.95 -15.43 3.39
C ALA A 45 -10.83 -14.16 4.25
N ARG A 46 -9.71 -14.02 4.96
CA ARG A 46 -9.45 -12.80 5.74
C ARG A 46 -9.29 -11.60 4.83
N MET A 47 -8.64 -11.76 3.69
CA MET A 47 -8.48 -10.70 2.72
C MET A 47 -9.85 -10.22 2.22
N ARG A 48 -10.74 -11.16 1.86
CA ARG A 48 -12.08 -10.80 1.39
C ARG A 48 -12.88 -10.06 2.45
N ARG A 49 -12.76 -10.48 3.72
CA ARG A 49 -13.44 -9.79 4.82
C ARG A 49 -12.94 -8.36 4.99
N TYR A 50 -11.63 -8.17 4.83
CA TYR A 50 -11.05 -6.83 4.87
C TYR A 50 -11.68 -5.95 3.78
N LEU A 51 -11.74 -6.46 2.54
CA LEU A 51 -12.30 -5.70 1.43
C LEU A 51 -13.76 -5.32 1.69
N THR A 52 -14.54 -6.27 2.20
CA THR A 52 -15.96 -6.02 2.48
C THR A 52 -16.14 -4.91 3.51
N ARG A 53 -15.30 -4.89 4.55
CA ARG A 53 -15.41 -3.88 5.60
C ARG A 53 -15.00 -2.48 5.14
N HIS A 54 -14.02 -2.40 4.24
CA HIS A 54 -13.40 -1.13 3.91
C HIS A 54 -13.88 -0.48 2.63
N ARG A 55 -14.40 -1.26 1.68
CA ARG A 55 -14.67 -0.77 0.34
C ARG A 55 -15.68 0.37 0.27
N THR A 56 -16.61 0.45 1.22
CA THR A 56 -17.64 1.49 1.19
C THR A 56 -17.15 2.83 1.71
N ARG A 57 -15.97 2.85 2.34
CA ARG A 57 -15.43 4.05 2.96
C ARG A 57 -14.15 4.56 2.32
N GLU A 58 -13.60 3.80 1.38
CA GLU A 58 -12.28 4.10 0.83
C GLU A 58 -12.32 4.17 -0.69
N ASN A 59 -11.48 5.01 -1.23
CA ASN A 59 -11.33 5.11 -2.68
C ASN A 59 -10.11 4.33 -3.12
N TRP A 60 -10.32 3.17 -3.73
CA TRP A 60 -9.25 2.28 -4.18
C TRP A 60 -8.88 2.48 -5.64
N THR A 61 -9.41 3.52 -6.26
CA THR A 61 -9.03 3.88 -7.62
C THR A 61 -7.83 4.81 -7.57
N ARG A 62 -7.27 5.08 -8.76
CA ARG A 62 -6.10 5.95 -8.86
C ARG A 62 -6.32 7.32 -8.21
N SER A 63 -7.54 7.84 -8.25
CA SER A 63 -7.81 9.14 -7.63
C SER A 63 -7.66 9.12 -6.11
N GLY A 64 -7.69 7.95 -5.48
CA GLY A 64 -7.46 7.82 -4.05
C GLY A 64 -6.02 7.55 -3.66
N ALA A 65 -5.07 7.72 -4.58
CA ALA A 65 -3.68 7.30 -4.39
C ALA A 65 -2.93 8.04 -3.28
N THR A 66 -3.49 9.13 -2.77
CA THR A 66 -2.85 9.87 -1.66
C THR A 66 -3.49 9.54 -0.32
N THR A 67 -4.23 8.45 -0.23
CA THR A 67 -4.84 8.03 1.03
C THR A 67 -4.24 6.71 1.51
N ALA A 68 -4.24 6.54 2.84
CA ALA A 68 -3.74 5.30 3.42
C ALA A 68 -4.57 4.09 2.98
N GLY A 69 -5.87 4.26 2.79
CA GLY A 69 -6.75 3.17 2.37
C GLY A 69 -6.36 2.59 1.01
N PHE A 70 -6.00 3.45 0.06
CA PHE A 70 -5.54 2.99 -1.25
C PHE A 70 -4.29 2.11 -1.11
N TRP A 71 -3.29 2.59 -0.38
CA TRP A 71 -2.03 1.87 -0.24
C TRP A 71 -2.18 0.58 0.54
N SER A 72 -3.00 0.58 1.61
CA SER A 72 -3.26 -0.65 2.35
C SER A 72 -3.94 -1.69 1.47
N ARG A 73 -4.96 -1.29 0.71
CA ARG A 73 -5.68 -2.20 -0.18
C ARG A 73 -4.75 -2.85 -1.20
N TRP A 74 -3.93 -2.08 -1.86
CA TRP A 74 -3.16 -2.61 -2.98
C TRP A 74 -1.84 -3.22 -2.55
N LEU A 75 -1.15 -2.65 -1.57
CA LEU A 75 0.14 -3.19 -1.16
C LEU A 75 0.01 -4.30 -0.12
N LEU A 76 -0.95 -4.20 0.79
CA LEU A 76 -1.05 -5.14 1.91
C LEU A 76 -2.16 -6.18 1.75
N TRP A 77 -3.19 -5.88 0.97
CA TRP A 77 -4.39 -6.72 0.90
C TRP A 77 -4.79 -7.10 -0.53
N SER A 78 -3.87 -7.09 -1.50
CA SER A 78 -4.21 -7.51 -2.87
C SER A 78 -3.65 -8.87 -3.24
N ARG A 79 -2.42 -9.15 -2.86
CA ARG A 79 -1.74 -10.39 -3.19
C ARG A 79 -1.05 -10.95 -1.97
N PRO A 80 -0.88 -12.29 -1.88
CA PRO A 80 -0.21 -12.87 -0.72
C PRO A 80 1.30 -12.67 -0.72
N SER A 81 1.90 -12.33 -1.86
CA SER A 81 3.32 -12.02 -1.95
C SER A 81 3.50 -10.51 -1.97
N PHE A 82 4.38 -9.99 -1.12
CA PHE A 82 4.69 -8.56 -1.10
C PHE A 82 5.16 -8.07 -2.47
N ARG A 83 6.03 -8.86 -3.12
CA ARG A 83 6.53 -8.51 -4.44
C ARG A 83 5.41 -8.40 -5.48
N GLN A 84 4.48 -9.36 -5.46
CA GLN A 84 3.35 -9.34 -6.38
C GLN A 84 2.41 -8.18 -6.06
N ALA A 85 2.20 -7.91 -4.78
CA ALA A 85 1.36 -6.79 -4.36
C ALA A 85 1.98 -5.46 -4.78
N LEU A 86 3.31 -5.35 -4.72
CA LEU A 86 4.01 -4.15 -5.17
C LEU A 86 3.78 -3.91 -6.67
N LYS A 87 3.87 -4.95 -7.48
CA LYS A 87 3.62 -4.85 -8.91
C LYS A 87 2.17 -4.50 -9.20
N GLN A 88 1.25 -5.08 -8.45
CA GLN A 88 -0.17 -4.77 -8.60
C GLN A 88 -0.44 -3.30 -8.26
N THR A 89 0.21 -2.80 -7.21
CA THR A 89 0.05 -1.40 -6.82
C THR A 89 0.57 -0.47 -7.90
N GLU A 90 1.72 -0.79 -8.49
CA GLU A 90 2.24 0.01 -9.61
C GLU A 90 1.25 0.08 -10.76
N LYS A 91 0.61 -1.05 -11.06
CA LYS A 91 -0.33 -1.13 -12.16
C LYS A 91 -1.55 -0.24 -11.93
N VAL A 92 -2.12 -0.30 -10.74
CA VAL A 92 -3.29 0.52 -10.40
C VAL A 92 -2.91 2.00 -10.31
N LEU A 93 -1.75 2.27 -9.71
CA LEU A 93 -1.27 3.64 -9.53
C LEU A 93 -0.89 4.30 -10.86
N GLY A 94 -0.41 3.51 -11.82
CA GLY A 94 0.07 4.04 -13.08
C GLY A 94 1.41 4.71 -12.97
N ARG A 95 2.19 4.38 -11.95
CA ARG A 95 3.53 4.93 -11.71
C ARG A 95 4.45 3.84 -11.22
N ARG A 96 5.74 4.04 -11.45
CA ARG A 96 6.76 3.17 -10.91
C ARG A 96 6.91 3.42 -9.42
N ILE A 97 7.08 2.33 -8.66
CA ILE A 97 7.35 2.40 -7.23
C ILE A 97 8.76 1.89 -7.00
N ILE A 98 9.57 2.69 -6.32
CA ILE A 98 10.93 2.32 -5.94
C ILE A 98 10.89 1.97 -4.46
N PHE A 99 11.13 0.69 -4.13
CA PHE A 99 11.13 0.24 -2.75
C PHE A 99 12.54 0.29 -2.19
N ARG A 100 12.71 1.04 -1.12
CA ARG A 100 13.96 1.09 -0.37
C ARG A 100 13.78 0.31 0.92
N ALA A 101 14.51 -0.80 1.02
CA ALA A 101 14.30 -1.75 2.11
C ALA A 101 14.89 -1.31 3.45
N LYS A 102 15.65 -0.25 3.49
CA LYS A 102 16.26 0.20 4.72
C LYS A 102 15.31 0.94 5.62
#